data_89d371abeb0e1c52d0453379c3f9d238
#
_entry.id   89d371abeb0e1c52d0453379c3f9d238
#
_cell.length_a   1.000
_cell.length_b   1.000
_cell.length_c   1.000
_cell.angle_alpha   90.00
_cell.angle_beta   90.00
_cell.angle_gamma   90.00
#
_symmetry.space_group_name_H-M   'P 1'
#
loop_
_entity.id
_entity.type
_entity.pdbx_description
1 polymer ?
#
loop_
_entity_poly.entity_id
_entity_poly.type
_entity_poly.pdbx_seq_one_letter_code
_entity_poly.pdbx_strand_id
1 'polypeptide(L)'
;MQTEWNFNYANYVQNVSLFPGKYKLECWGACGSAVDASDWTDCAKGGYSKGEIVFKKRTNLQICVGQSGYEKVPEGSSLTRSGFNGAGTAGKITTGSFAYSKYGGGATDIRLYQPRATWDNTESLLSRILVAGGGGGMENNFASARSIGHGGGYVGENGIGRGRDFCGGGSQYQGGTSYDTEEYHGSLGKGGYGGIGIGGGGGWHGGAGSYSNECGGGGSGYALTKDSYKPPGYIPTSEYWLENVVMTTGGNTTRADGYAKITLLQALPFLNISSYNSTTATFKADHTDPTLLTKIEYFIDDVLKETITTDLTLEKTINYTLEDNTLHTLKIVVTDSANATAEKVVSISKGIAPLPAGSTTDEVTSKWIEIKDAFKSGKTSIINTLALKNIEASLNNTLVELSEKIKTSFDSSDASVEDLMNQLTQA
;
A
#
# COMPACT_ATOMS: atom_id res chain seq x y z
N MET A 1 -9.54 -19.36 11.65
CA MET A 1 -9.20 -18.12 10.88
C MET A 1 -7.69 -17.89 10.94
N GLN A 2 -7.06 -17.53 9.82
CA GLN A 2 -5.64 -17.15 9.78
C GLN A 2 -5.48 -15.73 10.34
N THR A 3 -4.62 -15.57 11.34
CA THR A 3 -4.36 -14.28 11.99
C THR A 3 -2.95 -13.76 11.78
N GLU A 4 -2.06 -14.59 11.22
CA GLU A 4 -0.67 -14.22 10.95
C GLU A 4 -0.22 -14.74 9.58
N TRP A 5 0.53 -13.91 8.87
CA TRP A 5 1.21 -14.23 7.61
C TRP A 5 2.68 -13.88 7.78
N ASN A 6 3.53 -14.84 7.49
CA ASN A 6 4.96 -14.74 7.69
C ASN A 6 5.66 -14.90 6.33
N PHE A 7 6.55 -13.98 5.99
CA PHE A 7 7.24 -13.94 4.70
C PHE A 7 8.75 -13.97 4.94
N ASN A 8 9.37 -15.08 4.61
CA ASN A 8 10.81 -15.22 4.57
C ASN A 8 11.34 -14.78 3.19
N TYR A 9 12.65 -14.60 3.10
CA TYR A 9 13.30 -14.33 1.82
C TYR A 9 12.90 -15.38 0.77
N ALA A 10 12.56 -14.86 -0.40
CA ALA A 10 12.36 -15.61 -1.63
C ALA A 10 12.85 -14.70 -2.78
N ASN A 11 13.50 -15.29 -3.79
CA ASN A 11 14.02 -14.52 -4.92
C ASN A 11 12.90 -14.14 -5.92
N TYR A 12 11.73 -13.76 -5.40
CA TYR A 12 10.57 -13.29 -6.17
C TYR A 12 9.62 -12.48 -5.29
N VAL A 13 8.75 -11.71 -5.93
CA VAL A 13 7.69 -10.93 -5.27
C VAL A 13 6.62 -11.89 -4.76
N GLN A 14 6.36 -11.88 -3.44
CA GLN A 14 5.33 -12.68 -2.80
C GLN A 14 4.01 -11.89 -2.76
N ASN A 15 2.87 -12.58 -2.83
CA ASN A 15 1.55 -11.94 -2.84
C ASN A 15 0.71 -12.43 -1.68
N VAL A 16 -0.14 -11.55 -1.14
CA VAL A 16 -1.17 -11.88 -0.16
C VAL A 16 -2.44 -11.11 -0.45
N SER A 17 -3.59 -11.74 -0.20
CA SER A 17 -4.90 -11.10 -0.28
C SER A 17 -5.51 -11.09 1.13
N LEU A 18 -5.75 -9.91 1.66
CA LEU A 18 -6.29 -9.70 3.01
C LEU A 18 -7.76 -9.29 2.92
N PHE A 19 -8.57 -9.83 3.81
CA PHE A 19 -9.95 -9.40 3.99
C PHE A 19 -10.02 -8.08 4.78
N PRO A 20 -11.18 -7.38 4.81
CA PRO A 20 -11.36 -6.23 5.66
C PRO A 20 -11.00 -6.51 7.11
N GLY A 21 -10.25 -5.59 7.72
CA GLY A 21 -9.74 -5.77 9.07
C GLY A 21 -8.72 -4.70 9.45
N LYS A 22 -8.41 -4.65 10.74
CA LYS A 22 -7.27 -3.88 11.25
C LYS A 22 -6.06 -4.79 11.33
N TYR A 23 -4.96 -4.39 10.72
CA TYR A 23 -3.73 -5.17 10.61
C TYR A 23 -2.53 -4.41 11.16
N LYS A 24 -1.60 -5.15 11.74
CA LYS A 24 -0.23 -4.70 11.98
C LYS A 24 0.67 -5.23 10.88
N LEU A 25 1.39 -4.35 10.22
CA LEU A 25 2.40 -4.65 9.21
C LEU A 25 3.78 -4.46 9.82
N GLU A 26 4.68 -5.40 9.62
CA GLU A 26 6.04 -5.37 10.15
C GLU A 26 7.05 -5.81 9.09
N CYS A 27 8.14 -5.07 8.95
CA CYS A 27 9.25 -5.37 8.04
C CYS A 27 10.57 -5.28 8.77
N TRP A 28 11.49 -6.22 8.48
CA TRP A 28 12.88 -6.22 8.89
C TRP A 28 13.75 -6.28 7.64
N GLY A 29 14.60 -5.29 7.43
CA GLY A 29 15.55 -5.27 6.33
C GLY A 29 16.63 -6.33 6.51
N ALA A 30 17.30 -6.72 5.44
CA ALA A 30 18.37 -7.71 5.48
C ALA A 30 19.69 -7.09 5.96
N CYS A 31 20.58 -7.88 6.54
CA CYS A 31 21.94 -7.44 6.84
C CYS A 31 22.79 -7.33 5.57
N GLY A 32 23.81 -6.46 5.60
CA GLY A 32 24.88 -6.44 4.62
C GLY A 32 25.80 -7.66 4.75
N SER A 33 26.91 -7.65 4.00
CA SER A 33 27.96 -8.64 4.16
C SER A 33 28.61 -8.53 5.56
N ALA A 34 29.08 -9.64 6.08
CA ALA A 34 29.76 -9.69 7.37
C ALA A 34 31.29 -9.58 7.20
N VAL A 35 31.95 -9.16 8.26
CA VAL A 35 33.44 -9.07 8.35
C VAL A 35 34.07 -10.45 8.49
N ASP A 36 33.54 -11.23 9.40
CA ASP A 36 33.96 -12.60 9.61
C ASP A 36 32.96 -13.54 8.94
N ALA A 37 33.53 -14.37 8.18
CA ALA A 37 32.81 -15.39 7.46
C ALA A 37 32.17 -16.47 8.30
N SER A 38 32.40 -16.52 9.56
CA SER A 38 31.83 -17.51 10.44
C SER A 38 30.46 -17.08 10.98
N ASP A 39 30.21 -15.76 11.09
CA ASP A 39 29.01 -15.25 11.75
C ASP A 39 28.46 -13.96 11.11
N TRP A 40 27.21 -14.00 10.68
CA TRP A 40 26.48 -12.82 10.17
C TRP A 40 26.17 -11.79 11.28
N THR A 41 26.38 -12.13 12.56
CA THR A 41 26.09 -11.24 13.68
C THR A 41 26.94 -9.97 13.67
N ASP A 42 28.08 -10.00 13.00
CA ASP A 42 29.00 -8.85 12.85
C ASP A 42 28.69 -7.99 11.61
N CYS A 43 27.62 -8.27 10.87
CA CYS A 43 27.21 -7.46 9.72
C CYS A 43 26.54 -6.13 10.12
N ALA A 44 26.47 -5.19 9.18
CA ALA A 44 25.57 -4.06 9.28
C ALA A 44 24.12 -4.55 9.26
N LYS A 45 23.40 -4.34 10.34
CA LYS A 45 22.03 -4.83 10.51
C LYS A 45 21.04 -4.07 9.63
N GLY A 46 20.01 -4.78 9.12
CA GLY A 46 18.87 -4.12 8.53
C GLY A 46 18.01 -3.38 9.56
N GLY A 47 17.24 -2.40 9.10
CA GLY A 47 16.27 -1.66 9.93
C GLY A 47 15.04 -2.48 10.27
N TYR A 48 14.21 -1.92 11.12
CA TYR A 48 12.87 -2.40 11.44
C TYR A 48 11.85 -1.29 11.21
N SER A 49 10.72 -1.63 10.60
CA SER A 49 9.59 -0.72 10.40
C SER A 49 8.28 -1.44 10.68
N LYS A 50 7.38 -0.78 11.41
CA LYS A 50 6.02 -1.27 11.61
C LYS A 50 5.00 -0.14 11.53
N GLY A 51 3.75 -0.52 11.24
CA GLY A 51 2.58 0.37 11.32
C GLY A 51 1.30 -0.43 11.38
N GLU A 52 0.20 0.21 11.77
CA GLU A 52 -1.13 -0.37 11.78
C GLU A 52 -1.97 0.27 10.67
N ILE A 53 -2.86 -0.52 10.06
CA ILE A 53 -3.73 -0.07 8.97
C ILE A 53 -5.09 -0.75 9.05
N VAL A 54 -6.14 -0.04 8.62
CA VAL A 54 -7.48 -0.60 8.45
C VAL A 54 -7.77 -0.77 6.96
N PHE A 55 -7.94 -2.01 6.50
CA PHE A 55 -8.46 -2.29 5.18
C PHE A 55 -9.98 -2.42 5.25
N LYS A 56 -10.69 -1.56 4.55
CA LYS A 56 -12.18 -1.56 4.46
C LYS A 56 -12.71 -2.47 3.37
N LYS A 57 -11.85 -2.91 2.46
CA LYS A 57 -12.16 -3.81 1.34
C LYS A 57 -11.08 -4.89 1.23
N ARG A 58 -11.37 -5.96 0.48
CA ARG A 58 -10.36 -6.97 0.18
C ARG A 58 -9.18 -6.30 -0.53
N THR A 59 -7.99 -6.40 0.06
CA THR A 59 -6.78 -5.71 -0.41
C THR A 59 -5.70 -6.71 -0.78
N ASN A 60 -5.17 -6.57 -1.98
CA ASN A 60 -4.06 -7.38 -2.47
C ASN A 60 -2.75 -6.60 -2.24
N LEU A 61 -1.79 -7.26 -1.60
CA LEU A 61 -0.47 -6.70 -1.31
C LEU A 61 0.62 -7.55 -1.96
N GLN A 62 1.73 -6.91 -2.25
CA GLN A 62 2.98 -7.53 -2.66
C GLN A 62 4.03 -7.32 -1.57
N ILE A 63 4.79 -8.37 -1.30
CA ILE A 63 5.84 -8.36 -0.29
C ILE A 63 7.17 -8.71 -0.97
N CYS A 64 8.14 -7.82 -0.85
CA CYS A 64 9.50 -8.04 -1.29
C CYS A 64 10.39 -8.15 -0.05
N VAL A 65 10.94 -9.32 0.19
CA VAL A 65 11.80 -9.57 1.35
C VAL A 65 13.26 -9.52 0.93
N GLY A 66 14.03 -8.66 1.59
CA GLY A 66 15.43 -8.41 1.28
C GLY A 66 16.31 -9.65 1.45
N GLN A 67 17.25 -9.82 0.53
CA GLN A 67 18.33 -10.80 0.60
C GLN A 67 19.48 -10.22 1.41
N SER A 68 20.08 -11.01 2.32
CA SER A 68 21.29 -10.58 3.02
C SER A 68 22.47 -10.47 2.06
N GLY A 69 23.35 -9.53 2.32
CA GLY A 69 24.63 -9.43 1.63
C GLY A 69 25.63 -10.51 2.05
N TYR A 70 25.34 -11.23 3.14
CA TYR A 70 26.21 -12.28 3.66
C TYR A 70 26.11 -13.55 2.86
N GLU A 71 27.20 -13.99 2.25
CA GLU A 71 27.34 -15.30 1.60
C GLU A 71 28.78 -15.81 1.71
N LYS A 72 28.91 -17.07 2.06
CA LYS A 72 30.18 -17.77 2.13
C LYS A 72 30.14 -19.00 1.24
N VAL A 73 31.04 -19.05 0.29
CA VAL A 73 31.17 -20.20 -0.63
C VAL A 73 32.63 -20.67 -0.72
N PRO A 74 32.91 -21.93 -1.09
CA PRO A 74 34.28 -22.37 -1.36
C PRO A 74 34.95 -21.48 -2.42
N GLU A 75 36.25 -21.32 -2.30
CA GLU A 75 37.04 -20.57 -3.30
C GLU A 75 36.85 -21.17 -4.70
N GLY A 76 36.71 -20.29 -5.71
CA GLY A 76 36.45 -20.71 -7.08
C GLY A 76 34.95 -20.92 -7.38
N SER A 77 34.08 -20.96 -6.38
CA SER A 77 32.63 -20.99 -6.58
C SER A 77 32.09 -19.60 -6.92
N SER A 78 30.94 -19.57 -7.63
CA SER A 78 30.22 -18.34 -7.89
C SER A 78 29.40 -17.92 -6.67
N LEU A 79 29.43 -16.63 -6.31
CA LEU A 79 28.50 -16.05 -5.35
C LEU A 79 27.11 -15.97 -6.01
N THR A 80 26.07 -16.36 -5.27
CA THR A 80 24.69 -16.52 -5.79
C THR A 80 23.78 -15.38 -5.38
N ARG A 81 24.24 -14.45 -4.55
CA ARG A 81 23.44 -13.30 -4.13
C ARG A 81 23.13 -12.38 -5.31
N SER A 82 21.84 -12.12 -5.52
CA SER A 82 21.34 -11.40 -6.69
C SER A 82 21.14 -9.90 -6.46
N GLY A 83 21.36 -9.43 -5.24
CA GLY A 83 20.99 -8.06 -4.87
C GLY A 83 19.48 -7.82 -4.78
N PHE A 84 18.69 -8.86 -4.59
CA PHE A 84 17.21 -8.78 -4.58
C PHE A 84 16.73 -7.73 -3.57
N ASN A 85 15.73 -6.98 -4.04
CA ASN A 85 15.13 -5.83 -3.37
C ASN A 85 16.14 -4.74 -2.97
N GLY A 86 17.04 -4.46 -3.90
CA GLY A 86 17.85 -3.25 -3.91
C GLY A 86 19.17 -3.33 -3.18
N ALA A 87 19.65 -4.49 -2.78
CA ALA A 87 21.02 -4.61 -2.25
C ALA A 87 22.05 -4.16 -3.29
N GLY A 88 22.93 -3.24 -2.94
CA GLY A 88 24.05 -2.84 -3.77
C GLY A 88 25.00 -4.01 -3.97
N THR A 89 25.28 -4.34 -5.23
CA THR A 89 26.21 -5.42 -5.59
C THR A 89 27.64 -4.91 -5.62
N ALA A 90 28.59 -5.78 -5.27
CA ALA A 90 30.01 -5.44 -5.18
C ALA A 90 30.89 -6.64 -5.51
N GLY A 91 32.20 -6.47 -5.42
CA GLY A 91 33.17 -7.53 -5.57
C GLY A 91 33.08 -8.61 -4.49
N LYS A 92 34.02 -9.54 -4.53
CA LYS A 92 34.20 -10.59 -3.53
C LYS A 92 35.57 -10.52 -2.87
N ILE A 93 35.65 -10.93 -1.62
CA ILE A 93 36.89 -11.19 -0.92
C ILE A 93 37.18 -12.68 -0.96
N THR A 94 38.38 -13.05 -1.24
CA THR A 94 38.85 -14.44 -1.13
C THR A 94 39.86 -14.53 0.03
N THR A 95 39.60 -15.43 0.98
CA THR A 95 40.48 -15.66 2.13
C THR A 95 40.63 -17.16 2.34
N GLY A 96 41.86 -17.67 2.15
CA GLY A 96 42.11 -19.10 2.25
C GLY A 96 41.30 -19.90 1.23
N SER A 97 40.49 -20.84 1.68
CA SER A 97 39.67 -21.73 0.85
C SER A 97 38.21 -21.22 0.61
N PHE A 98 37.91 -19.98 0.96
CA PHE A 98 36.55 -19.43 0.84
C PHE A 98 36.51 -18.05 0.20
N ALA A 99 35.38 -17.74 -0.44
CA ALA A 99 35.05 -16.43 -0.97
C ALA A 99 33.84 -15.84 -0.25
N TYR A 100 33.86 -14.53 -0.06
CA TYR A 100 32.78 -13.76 0.62
C TYR A 100 32.31 -12.63 -0.27
N SER A 101 31.02 -12.33 -0.20
CA SER A 101 30.47 -11.17 -0.87
C SER A 101 30.75 -9.90 -0.06
N LYS A 102 30.82 -8.76 -0.75
CA LYS A 102 30.83 -7.41 -0.17
C LYS A 102 29.50 -6.67 -0.41
N TYR A 103 28.43 -7.40 -0.64
CA TYR A 103 27.12 -6.84 -1.00
C TYR A 103 26.45 -6.17 0.19
N GLY A 104 25.67 -5.12 -0.08
CA GLY A 104 24.69 -4.62 0.88
C GLY A 104 23.57 -5.62 1.12
N GLY A 105 22.75 -5.39 2.13
CA GLY A 105 21.49 -6.09 2.38
C GLY A 105 20.35 -5.47 1.59
N GLY A 106 19.38 -6.28 1.14
CA GLY A 106 18.17 -5.79 0.51
C GLY A 106 17.19 -5.19 1.51
N ALA A 107 16.36 -4.27 1.04
CA ALA A 107 15.22 -3.79 1.82
C ALA A 107 14.16 -4.89 1.97
N THR A 108 13.33 -4.78 3.00
CA THR A 108 12.07 -5.54 3.05
C THR A 108 10.92 -4.56 3.03
N ASP A 109 9.95 -4.78 2.14
CA ASP A 109 8.83 -3.85 2.01
C ASP A 109 7.50 -4.54 1.68
N ILE A 110 6.42 -3.79 1.97
CA ILE A 110 5.04 -4.12 1.64
C ILE A 110 4.52 -3.06 0.69
N ARG A 111 3.89 -3.51 -0.41
CA ARG A 111 3.43 -2.71 -1.55
C ARG A 111 1.98 -2.98 -1.85
N LEU A 112 1.30 -2.01 -2.46
CA LEU A 112 0.06 -2.28 -3.16
C LEU A 112 0.34 -3.14 -4.40
N TYR A 113 -0.57 -4.07 -4.69
CA TYR A 113 -0.44 -4.98 -5.82
C TYR A 113 -0.34 -4.22 -7.14
N GLN A 114 0.71 -4.51 -7.91
CA GLN A 114 0.90 -4.06 -9.28
C GLN A 114 1.00 -5.29 -10.20
N PRO A 115 0.16 -5.41 -11.24
CA PRO A 115 0.20 -6.56 -12.13
C PRO A 115 1.55 -6.61 -12.88
N ARG A 116 2.15 -7.80 -12.97
CA ARG A 116 3.42 -8.07 -13.67
C ARG A 116 4.63 -7.26 -13.14
N ALA A 117 4.54 -6.74 -11.92
CA ALA A 117 5.63 -5.96 -11.34
C ALA A 117 6.84 -6.84 -11.00
N THR A 118 8.01 -6.39 -11.40
CA THR A 118 9.28 -6.81 -10.80
C THR A 118 9.55 -5.95 -9.57
N TRP A 119 10.43 -6.43 -8.68
CA TRP A 119 10.74 -5.68 -7.45
C TRP A 119 11.35 -4.29 -7.73
N ASP A 120 11.94 -4.07 -8.89
CA ASP A 120 12.78 -2.91 -9.24
C ASP A 120 12.18 -1.97 -10.29
N ASN A 121 10.98 -2.27 -10.82
CA ASN A 121 10.36 -1.32 -11.74
C ASN A 121 9.79 -0.11 -10.98
N THR A 122 9.72 1.04 -11.64
CA THR A 122 9.35 2.33 -11.04
C THR A 122 7.96 2.29 -10.42
N GLU A 123 6.97 1.72 -11.09
CA GLU A 123 5.60 1.65 -10.57
C GLU A 123 5.52 0.81 -9.29
N SER A 124 6.21 -0.34 -9.27
CA SER A 124 6.29 -1.18 -8.09
C SER A 124 6.99 -0.47 -6.92
N LEU A 125 8.08 0.25 -7.18
CA LEU A 125 8.77 1.06 -6.16
C LEU A 125 7.90 2.19 -5.63
N LEU A 126 7.09 2.82 -6.48
CA LEU A 126 6.18 3.90 -6.11
C LEU A 126 4.87 3.40 -5.46
N SER A 127 4.64 2.10 -5.36
CA SER A 127 3.48 1.49 -4.68
C SER A 127 3.77 1.05 -3.24
N ARG A 128 4.98 1.26 -2.71
CA ARG A 128 5.41 0.85 -1.36
C ARG A 128 4.71 1.65 -0.27
N ILE A 129 4.16 0.97 0.75
CA ILE A 129 3.51 1.59 1.91
C ILE A 129 4.33 1.48 3.20
N LEU A 130 5.17 0.43 3.33
CA LEU A 130 6.05 0.21 4.46
C LEU A 130 7.38 -0.37 3.97
N VAL A 131 8.51 0.19 4.41
CA VAL A 131 9.85 -0.26 4.02
C VAL A 131 10.77 -0.30 5.24
N ALA A 132 11.53 -1.35 5.40
CA ALA A 132 12.68 -1.45 6.31
C ALA A 132 13.97 -1.50 5.48
N GLY A 133 14.89 -0.59 5.72
CA GLY A 133 16.15 -0.49 4.98
C GLY A 133 17.11 -1.64 5.29
N GLY A 134 17.88 -2.07 4.29
CA GLY A 134 18.98 -3.03 4.43
C GLY A 134 20.25 -2.40 4.95
N GLY A 135 21.14 -3.17 5.58
CA GLY A 135 22.46 -2.74 6.01
C GLY A 135 23.44 -2.60 4.85
N GLY A 136 24.43 -1.72 4.95
CA GLY A 136 25.54 -1.59 4.01
C GLY A 136 26.47 -2.81 4.03
N GLY A 137 27.19 -3.06 2.94
CA GLY A 137 28.22 -4.08 2.87
C GLY A 137 29.44 -3.69 3.72
N MET A 138 30.30 -4.66 3.97
CA MET A 138 31.50 -4.49 4.79
C MET A 138 32.68 -5.28 4.23
N GLU A 139 33.90 -4.82 4.51
CA GLU A 139 35.15 -5.52 4.17
C GLU A 139 35.84 -6.10 5.41
N ASN A 140 36.63 -7.13 5.18
CA ASN A 140 37.44 -7.78 6.22
C ASN A 140 38.47 -6.82 6.86
N ASN A 141 38.66 -6.91 8.15
CA ASN A 141 39.53 -6.09 8.96
C ASN A 141 38.89 -4.93 9.74
N PHE A 142 37.69 -5.17 10.17
CA PHE A 142 36.72 -4.27 10.73
C PHE A 142 37.03 -3.62 12.09
N ALA A 143 38.03 -4.14 12.83
CA ALA A 143 38.36 -3.65 14.19
C ALA A 143 38.60 -2.14 14.31
N SER A 144 38.61 -1.42 13.20
CA SER A 144 38.90 0.02 13.13
C SER A 144 37.83 0.86 12.39
N ALA A 145 36.73 0.27 11.89
CA ALA A 145 35.69 1.07 11.32
C ALA A 145 34.97 1.91 12.40
N ARG A 146 34.57 3.12 12.04
CA ARG A 146 33.93 4.06 12.95
C ARG A 146 32.41 3.93 12.96
N SER A 147 31.83 3.43 11.89
CA SER A 147 30.39 3.17 11.75
C SER A 147 30.15 2.14 10.65
N ILE A 148 29.20 1.23 10.87
CA ILE A 148 28.96 0.07 10.00
C ILE A 148 27.75 0.21 9.07
N GLY A 149 27.17 1.39 8.93
CA GLY A 149 26.11 1.65 7.97
C GLY A 149 24.86 0.79 8.16
N HIS A 150 24.30 0.74 9.35
CA HIS A 150 23.07 0.02 9.60
C HIS A 150 21.91 0.56 8.74
N GLY A 151 21.01 -0.34 8.30
CA GLY A 151 19.76 0.01 7.68
C GLY A 151 18.89 0.83 8.64
N GLY A 152 18.32 1.93 8.14
CA GLY A 152 17.73 2.95 8.99
C GLY A 152 16.23 2.75 9.24
N GLY A 153 15.81 3.52 10.22
CA GLY A 153 14.46 4.03 10.35
C GLY A 153 14.19 5.07 9.24
N TYR A 154 14.07 6.35 9.60
CA TYR A 154 13.91 7.41 8.58
C TYR A 154 15.16 7.65 7.74
N VAL A 155 16.35 7.43 8.31
CA VAL A 155 17.64 7.62 7.64
C VAL A 155 18.51 6.41 7.93
N GLY A 156 19.17 5.88 6.89
CA GLY A 156 20.19 4.86 7.03
C GLY A 156 21.47 5.45 7.65
N GLU A 157 22.22 4.66 8.36
CA GLU A 157 23.51 5.10 8.90
C GLU A 157 24.59 5.21 7.82
N ASN A 158 25.53 6.13 8.02
CA ASN A 158 26.70 6.23 7.19
C ASN A 158 27.67 5.08 7.49
N GLY A 159 28.23 4.47 6.45
CA GLY A 159 29.41 3.61 6.58
C GLY A 159 30.68 4.46 6.61
N ILE A 160 31.50 4.29 7.63
CA ILE A 160 32.73 5.07 7.80
C ILE A 160 33.90 4.08 8.03
N GLY A 161 34.78 3.98 7.05
CA GLY A 161 36.02 3.18 7.12
C GLY A 161 37.17 3.84 7.92
N ARG A 162 38.36 3.29 7.81
CA ARG A 162 39.57 3.77 8.50
C ARG A 162 39.99 5.16 8.08
N GLY A 163 39.81 5.49 6.81
CA GLY A 163 39.96 6.84 6.29
C GLY A 163 38.91 7.77 6.90
N ARG A 164 38.79 8.96 6.40
CA ARG A 164 37.66 9.86 6.73
C ARG A 164 36.56 9.78 5.70
N ASP A 165 36.76 8.92 4.73
CA ASP A 165 35.82 8.73 3.62
C ASP A 165 34.58 8.00 4.12
N PHE A 166 33.42 8.45 3.70
CA PHE A 166 32.15 7.88 4.13
C PHE A 166 31.27 7.52 2.94
N CYS A 167 30.45 6.49 3.15
CA CYS A 167 29.32 6.15 2.29
C CYS A 167 28.05 6.57 3.00
N GLY A 168 27.37 7.58 2.47
CA GLY A 168 26.16 8.13 3.07
C GLY A 168 25.04 7.10 3.17
N GLY A 169 24.27 7.13 4.25
CA GLY A 169 23.02 6.42 4.35
C GLY A 169 21.93 7.05 3.47
N GLY A 170 20.95 6.25 3.03
CA GLY A 170 19.75 6.73 2.34
C GLY A 170 18.86 7.56 3.26
N SER A 171 18.12 8.51 2.70
CA SER A 171 17.18 9.38 3.41
C SER A 171 15.74 9.23 2.87
N GLN A 172 14.81 10.06 3.36
CA GLN A 172 13.43 10.10 2.81
C GLN A 172 13.38 10.71 1.40
N TYR A 173 14.38 11.51 1.02
CA TYR A 173 14.32 12.34 -0.18
C TYR A 173 15.33 11.94 -1.25
N GLN A 174 16.43 11.31 -0.84
CA GLN A 174 17.52 10.95 -1.75
C GLN A 174 18.31 9.74 -1.26
N GLY A 175 18.98 9.08 -2.19
CA GLY A 175 19.98 8.05 -1.88
C GLY A 175 21.20 8.59 -1.17
N GLY A 176 21.93 7.72 -0.49
CA GLY A 176 23.21 8.05 0.12
C GLY A 176 24.22 8.46 -0.94
N THR A 177 25.09 9.41 -0.61
CA THR A 177 26.16 9.89 -1.48
C THR A 177 27.49 9.24 -1.11
N SER A 178 28.26 8.85 -2.12
CA SER A 178 29.62 8.38 -1.98
C SER A 178 30.60 9.54 -2.21
N TYR A 179 31.79 9.47 -1.61
CA TYR A 179 32.88 10.37 -1.94
C TYR A 179 33.53 10.00 -3.29
N ASP A 180 33.27 8.79 -3.80
CA ASP A 180 33.65 8.34 -5.12
C ASP A 180 32.79 9.01 -6.22
N THR A 181 32.57 8.34 -7.32
CA THR A 181 31.72 8.84 -8.42
C THR A 181 30.23 8.58 -8.19
N GLU A 182 29.37 9.22 -8.97
CA GLU A 182 27.90 9.11 -8.86
C GLU A 182 27.38 7.68 -9.03
N GLU A 183 28.09 6.80 -9.70
CA GLU A 183 27.68 5.39 -9.88
C GLU A 183 27.61 4.60 -8.56
N TYR A 184 28.29 5.08 -7.52
CA TYR A 184 28.28 4.50 -6.17
C TYR A 184 27.19 5.10 -5.28
N HIS A 185 26.48 6.12 -5.75
CA HIS A 185 25.36 6.71 -5.00
C HIS A 185 24.20 5.74 -4.91
N GLY A 186 23.49 5.76 -3.79
CA GLY A 186 22.19 5.11 -3.66
C GLY A 186 21.11 5.85 -4.46
N SER A 187 20.01 5.16 -4.72
CA SER A 187 18.86 5.74 -5.44
C SER A 187 17.54 5.21 -4.88
N LEU A 188 16.41 5.61 -5.46
CA LEU A 188 15.10 5.10 -5.07
C LEU A 188 15.08 3.57 -5.20
N GLY A 189 14.91 2.88 -4.07
CA GLY A 189 14.83 1.43 -4.01
C GLY A 189 16.15 0.69 -4.11
N LYS A 190 17.28 1.35 -4.42
CA LYS A 190 18.56 0.65 -4.75
C LYS A 190 19.72 1.24 -4.00
N GLY A 191 20.51 0.39 -3.35
CA GLY A 191 21.83 0.70 -2.82
C GLY A 191 22.84 0.91 -3.92
N GLY A 192 23.82 1.78 -3.66
CA GLY A 192 24.91 2.10 -4.58
C GLY A 192 25.76 0.87 -4.91
N TYR A 193 26.23 0.81 -6.14
CA TYR A 193 27.16 -0.22 -6.60
C TYR A 193 28.53 -0.04 -5.95
N GLY A 194 29.25 -1.11 -5.67
CA GLY A 194 30.55 -1.06 -5.01
C GLY A 194 31.73 -1.44 -5.90
N GLY A 195 31.49 -1.77 -7.18
CA GLY A 195 32.58 -2.22 -8.06
C GLY A 195 33.36 -3.40 -7.46
N ILE A 196 34.64 -3.24 -7.22
CA ILE A 196 35.47 -4.18 -6.44
C ILE A 196 35.45 -3.89 -4.94
N GLY A 197 34.85 -2.78 -4.54
CA GLY A 197 34.65 -2.32 -3.16
C GLY A 197 33.42 -2.88 -2.50
N ILE A 198 32.56 -2.03 -1.96
CA ILE A 198 31.47 -2.38 -1.03
C ILE A 198 30.14 -1.81 -1.49
N GLY A 199 29.10 -2.63 -1.55
CA GLY A 199 27.76 -2.22 -1.92
C GLY A 199 26.99 -1.54 -0.79
N GLY A 200 26.12 -0.56 -1.12
CA GLY A 200 25.20 0.09 -0.20
C GLY A 200 23.97 -0.79 0.12
N GLY A 201 23.30 -0.56 1.23
CA GLY A 201 22.04 -1.20 1.60
C GLY A 201 20.86 -0.71 0.74
N GLY A 202 19.92 -1.60 0.39
CA GLY A 202 18.65 -1.25 -0.23
C GLY A 202 17.72 -0.52 0.75
N GLY A 203 16.74 0.26 0.26
CA GLY A 203 15.86 1.02 1.14
C GLY A 203 14.70 1.67 0.41
N TRP A 204 13.95 2.55 1.09
CA TRP A 204 13.14 3.55 0.41
C TRP A 204 14.01 4.33 -0.57
N HIS A 205 15.11 4.90 -0.05
CA HIS A 205 16.30 5.17 -0.84
C HIS A 205 17.46 4.35 -0.28
N GLY A 206 18.27 3.82 -1.16
CA GLY A 206 19.43 3.03 -0.78
C GLY A 206 20.58 3.87 -0.23
N GLY A 207 21.46 3.26 0.55
CA GLY A 207 22.72 3.82 0.96
C GLY A 207 23.76 3.79 -0.16
N ALA A 208 24.82 4.56 -0.02
CA ALA A 208 25.93 4.58 -0.96
C ALA A 208 26.82 3.34 -0.85
N GLY A 209 27.34 2.89 -1.99
CA GLY A 209 28.50 2.00 -2.07
C GLY A 209 29.80 2.77 -2.22
N SER A 210 30.89 2.05 -2.38
CA SER A 210 32.22 2.63 -2.60
C SER A 210 33.14 1.66 -3.34
N TYR A 211 34.04 2.25 -4.16
CA TYR A 211 35.09 1.49 -4.81
C TYR A 211 36.20 1.08 -3.84
N SER A 212 36.50 1.92 -2.86
CA SER A 212 37.70 1.77 -2.00
C SER A 212 37.44 1.86 -0.49
N ASN A 213 36.21 2.17 -0.05
CA ASN A 213 35.88 2.23 1.37
C ASN A 213 35.63 0.82 1.95
N GLU A 214 35.76 0.70 3.25
CA GLU A 214 35.60 -0.54 4.00
C GLU A 214 34.14 -0.80 4.44
N CYS A 215 33.27 0.20 4.36
CA CYS A 215 31.87 0.12 4.80
C CYS A 215 30.94 0.88 3.85
N GLY A 216 29.87 0.25 3.42
CA GLY A 216 28.77 0.86 2.69
C GLY A 216 27.77 1.56 3.62
N GLY A 217 27.01 2.53 3.10
CA GLY A 217 25.92 3.17 3.80
C GLY A 217 24.69 2.27 3.88
N GLY A 218 23.88 2.39 4.95
CA GLY A 218 22.60 1.71 5.09
C GLY A 218 21.49 2.37 4.28
N GLY A 219 20.48 1.59 3.84
CA GLY A 219 19.29 2.13 3.21
C GLY A 219 18.31 2.71 4.23
N SER A 220 17.46 3.66 3.81
CA SER A 220 16.41 4.22 4.67
C SER A 220 15.17 3.33 4.69
N GLY A 221 14.43 3.35 5.79
CA GLY A 221 13.07 2.86 5.85
C GLY A 221 12.05 3.90 5.38
N TYR A 222 10.79 3.51 5.32
CA TYR A 222 9.64 4.37 5.00
C TYR A 222 8.37 3.83 5.62
N ALA A 223 7.48 4.72 6.01
CA ALA A 223 6.11 4.38 6.36
C ALA A 223 5.18 5.46 5.79
N LEU A 224 4.15 5.04 5.05
CA LEU A 224 3.17 5.95 4.49
C LEU A 224 2.27 6.49 5.60
N THR A 225 2.42 7.77 5.90
CA THR A 225 1.55 8.51 6.82
C THR A 225 1.03 9.77 6.13
N LYS A 226 0.16 10.52 6.81
CA LYS A 226 -0.31 11.82 6.32
C LYS A 226 0.87 12.72 5.94
N ASP A 227 1.89 12.78 6.77
CA ASP A 227 3.01 13.73 6.68
C ASP A 227 4.28 13.17 6.01
N SER A 228 4.30 11.87 5.66
CA SER A 228 5.45 11.28 4.96
C SER A 228 5.62 11.87 3.55
N TYR A 229 6.86 11.94 3.09
CA TYR A 229 7.18 12.38 1.72
C TYR A 229 6.58 11.44 0.68
N LYS A 230 5.99 12.02 -0.34
CA LYS A 230 5.39 11.31 -1.48
C LYS A 230 6.00 11.85 -2.77
N PRO A 231 6.87 11.07 -3.45
CA PRO A 231 7.49 11.53 -4.69
C PRO A 231 6.47 11.67 -5.83
N PRO A 232 6.80 12.39 -6.90
CA PRO A 232 5.97 12.43 -8.10
C PRO A 232 5.64 11.03 -8.63
N GLY A 233 4.36 10.77 -8.95
CA GLY A 233 3.88 9.47 -9.41
C GLY A 233 3.65 8.43 -8.30
N TYR A 234 3.71 8.82 -7.02
CA TYR A 234 3.42 7.93 -5.90
C TYR A 234 1.97 7.44 -5.95
N ILE A 235 1.78 6.12 -5.86
CA ILE A 235 0.49 5.46 -6.15
C ILE A 235 -0.44 5.39 -4.94
N PRO A 236 0.01 4.99 -3.71
CA PRO A 236 -0.90 4.82 -2.59
C PRO A 236 -1.56 6.13 -2.14
N THR A 237 -2.86 6.07 -1.86
CA THR A 237 -3.69 7.20 -1.40
C THR A 237 -3.79 7.26 0.12
N SER A 238 -4.57 8.21 0.64
CA SER A 238 -4.81 8.38 2.09
C SER A 238 -5.50 7.18 2.74
N GLU A 239 -6.18 6.32 2.00
CA GLU A 239 -6.80 5.10 2.56
C GLU A 239 -5.76 4.09 3.07
N TYR A 240 -4.49 4.23 2.66
CA TYR A 240 -3.39 3.35 3.06
C TYR A 240 -2.45 3.97 4.11
N TRP A 241 -2.82 5.09 4.73
CA TRP A 241 -2.02 5.68 5.80
C TRP A 241 -1.90 4.74 6.99
N LEU A 242 -0.67 4.61 7.45
CA LEU A 242 -0.32 3.83 8.63
C LEU A 242 -0.42 4.68 9.89
N GLU A 243 -0.91 4.06 10.96
CA GLU A 243 -0.92 4.58 12.31
C GLU A 243 0.06 3.81 13.19
N ASN A 244 0.37 4.33 14.37
CA ASN A 244 1.25 3.68 15.36
C ASN A 244 2.60 3.23 14.77
N VAL A 245 3.14 4.08 13.89
CA VAL A 245 4.40 3.80 13.20
C VAL A 245 5.58 3.79 14.16
N VAL A 246 6.41 2.76 14.07
CA VAL A 246 7.72 2.68 14.72
C VAL A 246 8.75 2.26 13.68
N MET A 247 9.87 2.96 13.66
CA MET A 247 10.99 2.67 12.76
C MET A 247 12.30 2.74 13.55
N THR A 248 13.11 1.69 13.43
CA THR A 248 14.35 1.54 14.22
C THR A 248 15.51 1.20 13.32
N THR A 249 16.61 1.93 13.47
CA THR A 249 17.87 1.66 12.79
C THR A 249 18.53 0.41 13.38
N GLY A 250 19.06 -0.49 12.53
CA GLY A 250 19.69 -1.74 12.96
C GLY A 250 18.76 -2.71 13.68
N GLY A 251 17.44 -2.58 13.50
CA GLY A 251 16.43 -3.32 14.28
C GLY A 251 16.29 -4.80 13.95
N ASN A 252 16.88 -5.29 12.84
CA ASN A 252 16.93 -6.72 12.54
C ASN A 252 18.12 -7.39 13.21
N THR A 253 17.93 -7.87 14.44
CA THR A 253 18.98 -8.52 15.24
C THR A 253 18.86 -10.04 15.29
N THR A 254 17.89 -10.64 14.58
CA THR A 254 17.56 -12.06 14.72
C THR A 254 17.82 -12.88 13.46
N ARG A 255 18.03 -12.24 12.30
CA ARG A 255 18.16 -12.92 11.00
C ARG A 255 19.14 -12.19 10.10
N ALA A 256 19.83 -12.94 9.23
CA ALA A 256 20.63 -12.36 8.17
C ALA A 256 19.75 -11.80 7.05
N ASP A 257 18.88 -12.61 6.49
CA ASP A 257 17.90 -12.17 5.51
C ASP A 257 16.82 -11.30 6.14
N GLY A 258 16.15 -10.51 5.33
CA GLY A 258 14.97 -9.76 5.72
C GLY A 258 13.81 -10.67 6.11
N TYR A 259 12.77 -10.03 6.61
CA TYR A 259 11.56 -10.71 7.02
C TYR A 259 10.37 -9.74 7.02
N ALA A 260 9.19 -10.23 6.66
CA ALA A 260 7.97 -9.46 6.86
C ALA A 260 6.91 -10.30 7.59
N LYS A 261 6.10 -9.62 8.39
CA LYS A 261 5.00 -10.22 9.13
C LYS A 261 3.77 -9.33 9.03
N ILE A 262 2.62 -9.94 8.78
CA ILE A 262 1.32 -9.28 8.85
C ILE A 262 0.51 -9.98 9.95
N THR A 263 -0.06 -9.20 10.88
CA THR A 263 -0.88 -9.73 11.96
C THR A 263 -2.26 -9.09 11.90
N LEU A 264 -3.32 -9.89 11.86
CA LEU A 264 -4.70 -9.42 12.01
C LEU A 264 -4.93 -9.04 13.48
N LEU A 265 -5.20 -7.76 13.74
CA LEU A 265 -5.50 -7.25 15.08
C LEU A 265 -7.00 -7.29 15.38
N GLN A 266 -7.83 -7.00 14.37
CA GLN A 266 -9.28 -7.03 14.46
C GLN A 266 -9.87 -7.39 13.10
N ALA A 267 -10.72 -8.42 13.06
CA ALA A 267 -11.55 -8.72 11.91
C ALA A 267 -12.68 -7.68 11.83
N LEU A 268 -13.11 -7.33 10.62
CA LEU A 268 -14.18 -6.37 10.38
C LEU A 268 -15.24 -6.96 9.44
N PRO A 269 -16.50 -6.55 9.59
CA PRO A 269 -17.53 -6.89 8.63
C PRO A 269 -17.27 -6.18 7.29
N PHE A 270 -17.86 -6.70 6.21
CA PHE A 270 -17.88 -6.04 4.92
C PHE A 270 -19.19 -6.31 4.18
N LEU A 271 -19.52 -5.42 3.26
CA LEU A 271 -20.78 -5.41 2.55
C LEU A 271 -20.54 -5.11 1.07
N ASN A 272 -21.18 -5.89 0.20
CA ASN A 272 -21.21 -5.63 -1.23
C ASN A 272 -22.67 -5.58 -1.70
N ILE A 273 -23.04 -4.54 -2.47
CA ILE A 273 -24.33 -4.44 -3.16
C ILE A 273 -24.09 -4.89 -4.60
N SER A 274 -24.77 -5.95 -5.03
CA SER A 274 -24.64 -6.53 -6.37
C SER A 274 -25.58 -5.90 -7.39
N SER A 275 -26.74 -5.42 -6.94
CA SER A 275 -27.70 -4.69 -7.78
C SER A 275 -28.69 -3.90 -6.93
N TYR A 276 -29.20 -2.82 -7.49
CA TYR A 276 -30.29 -2.03 -6.88
C TYR A 276 -31.08 -1.25 -7.94
N ASN A 277 -32.32 -0.91 -7.61
CA ASN A 277 -33.22 -0.13 -8.45
C ASN A 277 -34.25 0.63 -7.57
N SER A 278 -35.34 1.10 -8.13
CA SER A 278 -36.37 1.85 -7.38
C SER A 278 -37.23 1.01 -6.41
N THR A 279 -37.12 -0.32 -6.43
CA THR A 279 -37.97 -1.21 -5.65
C THR A 279 -37.24 -2.32 -4.92
N THR A 280 -36.05 -2.65 -5.35
CA THR A 280 -35.24 -3.77 -4.80
C THR A 280 -33.77 -3.44 -4.70
N ALA A 281 -33.07 -4.06 -3.73
CA ALA A 281 -31.63 -4.12 -3.71
C ALA A 281 -31.18 -5.53 -3.31
N THR A 282 -30.16 -6.04 -4.01
CA THR A 282 -29.52 -7.32 -3.71
C THR A 282 -28.11 -7.06 -3.18
N PHE A 283 -27.80 -7.66 -2.05
CA PHE A 283 -26.51 -7.46 -1.39
C PHE A 283 -26.06 -8.72 -0.65
N LYS A 284 -24.78 -8.76 -0.35
CA LYS A 284 -24.17 -9.78 0.50
C LYS A 284 -23.31 -9.13 1.56
N ALA A 285 -23.59 -9.44 2.83
CA ALA A 285 -22.71 -9.14 3.94
C ALA A 285 -21.82 -10.35 4.22
N ASP A 286 -20.62 -10.10 4.70
CA ASP A 286 -19.71 -11.15 5.11
C ASP A 286 -18.78 -10.61 6.23
N HIS A 287 -17.96 -11.47 6.78
CA HIS A 287 -17.00 -11.13 7.83
C HIS A 287 -15.81 -12.08 7.76
N THR A 288 -14.63 -11.63 8.12
CA THR A 288 -13.43 -12.50 8.20
C THR A 288 -13.66 -13.69 9.14
N ASP A 289 -14.49 -13.51 10.18
CA ASP A 289 -15.08 -14.56 10.99
C ASP A 289 -16.62 -14.43 10.95
N PRO A 290 -17.31 -15.14 10.05
CA PRO A 290 -18.75 -15.00 9.84
C PRO A 290 -19.62 -15.19 11.08
N THR A 291 -19.13 -15.92 12.09
CA THR A 291 -19.86 -16.18 13.33
C THR A 291 -20.02 -14.93 14.22
N LEU A 292 -19.27 -13.87 13.92
CA LEU A 292 -19.34 -12.61 14.65
C LEU A 292 -20.42 -11.66 14.13
N LEU A 293 -21.02 -11.89 12.97
CA LEU A 293 -22.11 -11.05 12.46
C LEU A 293 -23.33 -11.15 13.37
N THR A 294 -23.94 -10.00 13.70
CA THR A 294 -25.09 -9.93 14.61
C THR A 294 -26.35 -9.44 13.93
N LYS A 295 -26.25 -8.47 13.01
CA LYS A 295 -27.40 -7.90 12.31
C LYS A 295 -27.01 -7.18 11.02
N ILE A 296 -28.01 -7.02 10.15
CA ILE A 296 -28.00 -6.13 9.00
C ILE A 296 -29.21 -5.23 9.11
N GLU A 297 -29.03 -3.93 8.95
CA GLU A 297 -30.09 -2.93 8.98
C GLU A 297 -30.10 -2.16 7.66
N TYR A 298 -31.30 -1.85 7.12
CA TYR A 298 -31.34 -0.93 6.01
C TYR A 298 -32.28 0.24 6.26
N PHE A 299 -31.95 1.36 5.65
CA PHE A 299 -32.58 2.66 5.85
C PHE A 299 -32.91 3.27 4.49
N ILE A 300 -34.04 3.93 4.40
CA ILE A 300 -34.39 4.84 3.30
C ILE A 300 -34.44 6.24 3.89
N ASP A 301 -33.62 7.17 3.36
CA ASP A 301 -33.49 8.54 3.85
C ASP A 301 -33.27 8.60 5.36
N ASP A 302 -32.31 7.79 5.85
CA ASP A 302 -31.97 7.60 7.26
C ASP A 302 -33.09 7.05 8.17
N VAL A 303 -34.26 6.67 7.61
CA VAL A 303 -35.31 6.00 8.34
C VAL A 303 -35.12 4.49 8.28
N LEU A 304 -34.93 3.85 9.44
CA LEU A 304 -34.82 2.39 9.56
C LEU A 304 -36.08 1.72 9.00
N LYS A 305 -35.90 0.80 8.06
CA LYS A 305 -37.01 0.02 7.46
C LYS A 305 -37.05 -1.40 8.01
N GLU A 306 -35.90 -2.05 8.20
CA GLU A 306 -35.86 -3.43 8.69
C GLU A 306 -34.52 -3.74 9.38
N THR A 307 -34.56 -4.68 10.34
CA THR A 307 -33.38 -5.31 10.96
C THR A 307 -33.43 -6.81 10.69
N ILE A 308 -32.42 -7.34 10.02
CA ILE A 308 -32.26 -8.76 9.68
C ILE A 308 -31.24 -9.38 10.66
N THR A 309 -31.60 -10.51 11.29
CA THR A 309 -30.75 -11.17 12.30
C THR A 309 -30.45 -12.64 11.98
N THR A 310 -30.96 -13.17 10.88
CA THR A 310 -30.76 -14.56 10.47
C THR A 310 -30.10 -14.66 9.11
N ASP A 311 -29.38 -15.73 8.86
CA ASP A 311 -28.72 -16.03 7.56
C ASP A 311 -27.90 -14.86 7.02
N LEU A 312 -27.13 -14.20 7.91
CA LEU A 312 -26.49 -12.92 7.65
C LEU A 312 -25.44 -12.95 6.53
N THR A 313 -24.88 -14.13 6.24
CA THR A 313 -23.86 -14.31 5.19
C THR A 313 -24.43 -14.74 3.83
N LEU A 314 -25.73 -15.05 3.78
CA LEU A 314 -26.38 -15.35 2.50
C LEU A 314 -26.65 -14.08 1.72
N GLU A 315 -26.66 -14.20 0.40
CA GLU A 315 -27.13 -13.11 -0.45
C GLU A 315 -28.60 -12.82 -0.16
N LYS A 316 -28.93 -11.56 -0.02
CA LYS A 316 -30.28 -11.10 0.32
C LYS A 316 -30.78 -10.10 -0.69
N THR A 317 -32.07 -10.22 -1.01
CA THR A 317 -32.80 -9.21 -1.76
C THR A 317 -33.86 -8.60 -0.86
N ILE A 318 -33.76 -7.30 -0.62
CA ILE A 318 -34.78 -6.51 0.08
C ILE A 318 -35.72 -5.84 -0.92
N ASN A 319 -36.97 -5.66 -0.52
CA ASN A 319 -37.95 -4.92 -1.27
C ASN A 319 -38.35 -3.66 -0.49
N TYR A 320 -38.51 -2.57 -1.20
CA TYR A 320 -38.92 -1.29 -0.61
C TYR A 320 -39.83 -0.50 -1.55
N THR A 321 -40.55 0.45 -0.99
CA THR A 321 -41.38 1.38 -1.74
C THR A 321 -40.91 2.79 -1.44
N LEU A 322 -40.61 3.56 -2.48
CA LEU A 322 -40.34 4.99 -2.37
C LEU A 322 -41.66 5.76 -2.30
N GLU A 323 -41.70 6.83 -1.55
CA GLU A 323 -42.93 7.63 -1.37
C GLU A 323 -43.21 8.46 -2.62
N ASP A 324 -42.19 9.05 -3.20
CA ASP A 324 -42.30 9.92 -4.37
C ASP A 324 -41.24 9.59 -5.46
N ASN A 325 -41.06 10.47 -6.43
CA ASN A 325 -40.13 10.31 -7.54
C ASN A 325 -38.81 11.11 -7.35
N THR A 326 -38.62 11.66 -6.17
CA THR A 326 -37.35 12.36 -5.87
C THR A 326 -36.19 11.38 -5.71
N LEU A 327 -34.98 11.92 -5.60
CA LEU A 327 -33.80 11.11 -5.30
C LEU A 327 -33.81 10.76 -3.80
N HIS A 328 -33.78 9.47 -3.50
CA HIS A 328 -33.72 8.91 -2.15
C HIS A 328 -32.38 8.26 -1.91
N THR A 329 -32.01 8.03 -0.65
CA THR A 329 -30.84 7.26 -0.27
C THR A 329 -31.25 5.90 0.30
N LEU A 330 -30.61 4.83 -0.16
CA LEU A 330 -30.64 3.51 0.49
C LEU A 330 -29.30 3.32 1.19
N LYS A 331 -29.34 3.19 2.52
CA LYS A 331 -28.18 2.85 3.34
C LYS A 331 -28.35 1.45 3.92
N ILE A 332 -27.35 0.58 3.74
CA ILE A 332 -27.31 -0.76 4.34
C ILE A 332 -26.13 -0.80 5.28
N VAL A 333 -26.35 -1.26 6.51
CA VAL A 333 -25.34 -1.34 7.58
C VAL A 333 -25.31 -2.77 8.10
N VAL A 334 -24.13 -3.38 8.13
CA VAL A 334 -23.87 -4.67 8.79
C VAL A 334 -23.07 -4.44 10.06
N THR A 335 -23.43 -5.12 11.15
CA THR A 335 -22.81 -4.96 12.47
C THR A 335 -22.34 -6.32 12.98
N ASP A 336 -21.16 -6.35 13.62
CA ASP A 336 -20.62 -7.53 14.32
C ASP A 336 -20.84 -7.48 15.83
N SER A 337 -20.42 -8.52 16.54
CA SER A 337 -20.53 -8.66 18.01
C SER A 337 -19.64 -7.70 18.79
N ALA A 338 -18.64 -7.10 18.15
CA ALA A 338 -17.79 -6.06 18.74
C ALA A 338 -18.31 -4.64 18.44
N ASN A 339 -19.51 -4.52 17.83
CA ASN A 339 -20.11 -3.29 17.32
C ASN A 339 -19.29 -2.61 16.21
N ALA A 340 -18.41 -3.33 15.54
CA ALA A 340 -17.81 -2.82 14.31
C ALA A 340 -18.83 -2.90 13.17
N THR A 341 -18.84 -1.90 12.29
CA THR A 341 -19.81 -1.78 11.21
C THR A 341 -19.14 -1.64 9.86
N ALA A 342 -19.83 -2.14 8.83
CA ALA A 342 -19.59 -1.74 7.45
C ALA A 342 -20.90 -1.24 6.85
N GLU A 343 -20.82 -0.17 6.07
CA GLU A 343 -22.00 0.42 5.43
C GLU A 343 -21.78 0.67 3.94
N LYS A 344 -22.87 0.67 3.21
CA LYS A 344 -22.97 1.14 1.83
C LYS A 344 -24.17 2.03 1.68
N VAL A 345 -23.98 3.15 0.99
CA VAL A 345 -25.04 4.11 0.66
C VAL A 345 -25.10 4.22 -0.85
N VAL A 346 -26.29 4.07 -1.41
CA VAL A 346 -26.57 4.23 -2.84
C VAL A 346 -27.77 5.13 -3.04
N SER A 347 -27.81 5.83 -4.16
CA SER A 347 -28.93 6.68 -4.55
C SER A 347 -29.94 5.89 -5.36
N ILE A 348 -31.22 6.03 -5.05
CA ILE A 348 -32.33 5.32 -5.69
C ILE A 348 -33.46 6.29 -6.03
N SER A 349 -34.15 6.06 -7.16
CA SER A 349 -35.29 6.89 -7.61
C SER A 349 -36.26 6.07 -8.44
N LYS A 350 -37.56 6.41 -8.41
CA LYS A 350 -38.58 5.88 -9.34
C LYS A 350 -38.44 6.45 -10.75
N GLY A 351 -37.60 7.50 -10.91
CA GLY A 351 -37.60 8.31 -12.13
C GLY A 351 -38.87 9.13 -12.30
N ILE A 352 -39.00 9.74 -13.43
CA ILE A 352 -40.14 10.63 -13.73
C ILE A 352 -41.27 9.83 -14.39
N ALA A 353 -42.44 9.80 -13.77
CA ALA A 353 -43.60 9.11 -14.33
C ALA A 353 -43.99 9.71 -15.70
N PRO A 354 -44.32 8.87 -16.71
CA PRO A 354 -44.76 9.38 -18.01
C PRO A 354 -46.09 10.13 -17.88
N LEU A 355 -46.32 11.08 -18.77
CA LEU A 355 -47.61 11.77 -18.87
C LEU A 355 -48.69 10.84 -19.48
N PRO A 356 -49.92 10.88 -18.97
CA PRO A 356 -51.04 10.16 -19.58
C PRO A 356 -51.30 10.63 -21.02
N ALA A 357 -51.83 9.76 -21.84
CA ALA A 357 -52.31 10.15 -23.17
C ALA A 357 -53.45 11.20 -23.03
N GLY A 358 -53.38 12.30 -23.80
CA GLY A 358 -54.35 13.38 -23.73
C GLY A 358 -54.07 14.45 -22.68
N SER A 359 -52.87 14.48 -22.09
CA SER A 359 -52.45 15.54 -21.16
C SER A 359 -52.56 16.94 -21.77
N THR A 360 -52.97 17.89 -20.95
CA THR A 360 -53.09 19.31 -21.31
C THR A 360 -51.72 19.98 -21.49
N THR A 361 -51.67 21.14 -22.14
CA THR A 361 -50.43 21.93 -22.29
C THR A 361 -49.84 22.32 -20.95
N ASP A 362 -50.65 22.60 -19.93
CA ASP A 362 -50.17 22.97 -18.59
C ASP A 362 -49.54 21.79 -17.88
N GLU A 363 -50.10 20.58 -18.03
CA GLU A 363 -49.54 19.33 -17.50
C GLU A 363 -48.21 19.01 -18.19
N VAL A 364 -48.13 19.19 -19.51
CA VAL A 364 -46.86 19.03 -20.27
C VAL A 364 -45.81 20.03 -19.78
N THR A 365 -46.21 21.30 -19.60
CA THR A 365 -45.30 22.35 -19.12
C THR A 365 -44.78 22.03 -17.67
N SER A 366 -45.70 21.63 -16.79
CA SER A 366 -45.36 21.24 -15.42
C SER A 366 -44.40 20.05 -15.39
N LYS A 367 -44.63 19.05 -16.24
CA LYS A 367 -43.76 17.89 -16.36
C LYS A 367 -42.40 18.22 -16.92
N TRP A 368 -42.33 19.17 -17.86
CA TRP A 368 -41.07 19.68 -18.39
C TRP A 368 -40.24 20.38 -17.32
N ILE A 369 -40.88 21.16 -16.44
CA ILE A 369 -40.24 21.80 -15.29
C ILE A 369 -39.70 20.72 -14.31
N GLU A 370 -40.51 19.70 -14.00
CA GLU A 370 -40.13 18.57 -13.16
C GLU A 370 -38.85 17.87 -13.71
N ILE A 371 -38.85 17.55 -15.02
CA ILE A 371 -37.66 16.94 -15.69
C ILE A 371 -36.43 17.83 -15.57
N LYS A 372 -36.58 19.13 -15.85
CA LYS A 372 -35.48 20.09 -15.76
C LYS A 372 -34.92 20.18 -14.34
N ASP A 373 -35.78 20.21 -13.33
CA ASP A 373 -35.37 20.35 -11.94
C ASP A 373 -34.73 19.05 -11.41
N ALA A 374 -35.25 17.88 -11.79
CA ALA A 374 -34.63 16.58 -11.50
C ALA A 374 -33.25 16.47 -12.14
N PHE A 375 -33.10 16.86 -13.40
CA PHE A 375 -31.83 16.88 -14.10
C PHE A 375 -30.80 17.82 -13.43
N LYS A 376 -31.25 19.01 -13.05
CA LYS A 376 -30.41 19.96 -12.31
C LYS A 376 -29.99 19.42 -10.95
N SER A 377 -30.90 18.77 -10.23
CA SER A 377 -30.63 18.14 -8.93
C SER A 377 -29.60 17.01 -9.07
N GLY A 378 -29.75 16.13 -10.05
CA GLY A 378 -28.80 15.05 -10.33
C GLY A 378 -27.38 15.61 -10.64
N LYS A 379 -27.29 16.61 -11.52
CA LYS A 379 -26.00 17.29 -11.80
C LYS A 379 -25.39 17.91 -10.54
N THR A 380 -26.19 18.57 -9.69
CA THR A 380 -25.72 19.16 -8.44
C THR A 380 -25.15 18.11 -7.49
N SER A 381 -25.82 16.95 -7.36
CA SER A 381 -25.33 15.83 -6.55
C SER A 381 -23.95 15.34 -7.02
N ILE A 382 -23.79 15.13 -8.33
CA ILE A 382 -22.49 14.72 -8.92
C ILE A 382 -21.41 15.77 -8.66
N ILE A 383 -21.72 17.07 -8.86
CA ILE A 383 -20.79 18.18 -8.63
C ILE A 383 -20.34 18.23 -7.17
N ASN A 384 -21.27 18.07 -6.23
CA ASN A 384 -20.96 18.07 -4.81
C ASN A 384 -20.05 16.88 -4.43
N THR A 385 -20.28 15.70 -5.01
CA THR A 385 -19.43 14.54 -4.79
C THR A 385 -18.02 14.72 -5.38
N LEU A 386 -17.92 15.30 -6.58
CA LEU A 386 -16.63 15.67 -7.17
C LEU A 386 -15.88 16.71 -6.33
N ALA A 387 -16.59 17.68 -5.76
CA ALA A 387 -16.00 18.69 -4.86
C ALA A 387 -15.39 18.07 -3.58
N LEU A 388 -15.96 16.98 -3.04
CA LEU A 388 -15.37 16.23 -1.94
C LEU A 388 -14.01 15.60 -2.29
N LYS A 389 -13.73 15.43 -3.58
CA LYS A 389 -12.45 14.96 -4.12
C LYS A 389 -11.56 16.08 -4.66
N ASN A 390 -11.89 17.34 -4.34
CA ASN A 390 -11.20 18.55 -4.83
C ASN A 390 -11.20 18.69 -6.37
N ILE A 391 -12.27 18.21 -7.04
CA ILE A 391 -12.41 18.31 -8.48
C ILE A 391 -13.42 19.42 -8.78
N GLU A 392 -12.95 20.39 -9.52
CA GLU A 392 -13.79 21.52 -9.95
C GLU A 392 -14.80 21.07 -11.01
N ALA A 393 -16.08 21.25 -10.72
CA ALA A 393 -17.18 21.00 -11.63
C ALA A 393 -18.31 22.02 -11.40
N SER A 394 -19.12 22.26 -12.44
CA SER A 394 -20.22 23.24 -12.38
C SER A 394 -21.45 22.73 -13.16
N LEU A 395 -22.58 23.36 -12.95
CA LEU A 395 -23.82 23.07 -13.69
C LEU A 395 -23.69 23.33 -15.21
N ASN A 396 -22.69 24.09 -15.65
CA ASN A 396 -22.42 24.33 -17.06
C ASN A 396 -21.73 23.13 -17.75
N ASN A 397 -21.10 22.22 -16.98
CA ASN A 397 -20.54 21.03 -17.58
C ASN A 397 -21.64 20.14 -18.17
N THR A 398 -21.36 19.55 -19.32
CA THR A 398 -22.20 18.49 -19.91
C THR A 398 -22.09 17.19 -19.10
N LEU A 399 -23.03 16.25 -19.28
CA LEU A 399 -22.92 14.92 -18.65
C LEU A 399 -21.67 14.17 -19.10
N VAL A 400 -21.24 14.35 -20.36
CA VAL A 400 -20.00 13.76 -20.89
C VAL A 400 -18.79 14.30 -20.14
N GLU A 401 -18.70 15.63 -19.97
CA GLU A 401 -17.59 16.25 -19.21
C GLU A 401 -17.58 15.81 -17.73
N LEU A 402 -18.76 15.69 -17.10
CA LEU A 402 -18.86 15.17 -15.73
C LEU A 402 -18.42 13.71 -15.68
N SER A 403 -18.78 12.89 -16.66
CA SER A 403 -18.34 11.48 -16.76
C SER A 403 -16.80 11.38 -16.90
N GLU A 404 -16.19 12.22 -17.74
CA GLU A 404 -14.73 12.25 -17.87
C GLU A 404 -14.05 12.73 -16.56
N LYS A 405 -14.60 13.70 -15.87
CA LYS A 405 -14.13 14.14 -14.55
C LYS A 405 -14.21 13.00 -13.52
N ILE A 406 -15.27 12.20 -13.54
CA ILE A 406 -15.40 11.00 -12.70
C ILE A 406 -14.29 10.00 -13.06
N LYS A 407 -14.10 9.65 -14.33
CA LYS A 407 -13.08 8.70 -14.78
C LYS A 407 -11.65 9.12 -14.41
N THR A 408 -11.33 10.39 -14.53
CA THR A 408 -9.99 10.92 -14.23
C THR A 408 -9.70 11.03 -12.73
N SER A 409 -10.71 11.05 -11.90
CA SER A 409 -10.62 11.38 -10.47
C SER A 409 -10.76 10.20 -9.53
N PHE A 410 -11.23 9.09 -10.01
CA PHE A 410 -11.42 7.89 -9.22
C PHE A 410 -10.63 6.72 -9.81
N ASP A 411 -9.93 6.02 -8.95
CA ASP A 411 -9.43 4.69 -9.26
C ASP A 411 -10.64 3.76 -9.47
N SER A 412 -10.60 2.91 -10.48
CA SER A 412 -11.69 2.00 -10.89
C SER A 412 -12.17 1.03 -9.80
N SER A 413 -11.60 1.11 -8.59
CA SER A 413 -11.94 0.31 -7.41
C SER A 413 -12.78 1.04 -6.36
N ASP A 414 -13.16 2.31 -6.58
CA ASP A 414 -13.93 3.09 -5.60
C ASP A 414 -15.45 2.89 -5.81
N ALA A 415 -16.13 2.36 -4.79
CA ALA A 415 -17.58 2.12 -4.84
C ALA A 415 -18.41 3.40 -5.07
N SER A 416 -17.87 4.58 -4.71
CA SER A 416 -18.50 5.86 -4.99
C SER A 416 -18.55 6.20 -6.49
N VAL A 417 -17.65 5.65 -7.29
CA VAL A 417 -17.67 5.80 -8.76
C VAL A 417 -18.87 5.09 -9.37
N GLU A 418 -19.15 3.88 -8.91
CA GLU A 418 -20.27 3.08 -9.41
C GLU A 418 -21.62 3.76 -9.10
N ASP A 419 -21.77 4.34 -7.90
CA ASP A 419 -22.98 5.11 -7.54
C ASP A 419 -23.11 6.40 -8.39
N LEU A 420 -22.02 7.14 -8.60
CA LEU A 420 -22.01 8.33 -9.46
C LEU A 420 -22.37 8.02 -10.92
N MET A 421 -21.87 6.91 -11.46
CA MET A 421 -22.21 6.46 -12.81
C MET A 421 -23.68 6.06 -12.91
N ASN A 422 -24.24 5.43 -11.89
CA ASN A 422 -25.66 5.09 -11.83
C ASN A 422 -26.56 6.33 -11.74
N GLN A 423 -26.17 7.35 -10.95
CA GLN A 423 -26.88 8.63 -10.91
C GLN A 423 -26.88 9.32 -12.27
N LEU A 424 -25.77 9.27 -13.00
CA LEU A 424 -25.66 9.82 -14.34
C LEU A 424 -26.56 9.12 -15.35
N THR A 425 -26.77 7.81 -15.18
CA THR A 425 -27.60 6.98 -16.08
C THR A 425 -29.09 7.13 -15.78
N GLN A 426 -29.47 7.49 -14.54
CA GLN A 426 -30.86 7.68 -14.11
C GLN A 426 -31.36 9.12 -14.33
N ALA A 427 -30.48 10.09 -14.59
CA ALA A 427 -30.82 11.48 -14.91
C ALA A 427 -31.07 11.67 -16.41
#